data_aec894e5690b95c74d36b2cbb829be68
#
_entry.id   aec894e5690b95c74d36b2cbb829be68
#
_cell.length_a   1.000
_cell.length_b   1.000
_cell.length_c   1.000
_cell.angle_alpha   90.00
_cell.angle_beta   90.00
_cell.angle_gamma   90.00
#
_symmetry.space_group_name_H-M   'P 1'
#
loop_
_entity.id
_entity.type
_entity.pdbx_description
1 polymer ?
#
loop_
_entity_poly.entity_id
_entity_poly.type
_entity_poly.pdbx_seq_one_letter_code
_entity_poly.pdbx_strand_id
1 'polypeptide(L)'
;MIAVILPLSSFAQGVDFKSLTMKEAQAVAEKEKKMIFIDFYTTWCGPCKMMSSEVFTQDQVGEYFNRTFVNLKVDAEKGEGVELAKKYQVKAYPTFV
;
A
#
# COMPACT_ATOMS: atom_id res chain seq x y z
N MET A 1 -24.47 -35.06 -3.23
CA MET A 1 -24.29 -33.95 -2.30
C MET A 1 -23.23 -32.98 -2.79
N ILE A 2 -23.54 -31.73 -2.80
CA ILE A 2 -22.64 -30.72 -3.35
C ILE A 2 -22.12 -29.85 -2.22
N ALA A 3 -20.83 -29.79 -2.11
CA ALA A 3 -20.21 -28.86 -1.18
C ALA A 3 -20.11 -27.49 -1.84
N VAL A 4 -20.72 -26.53 -1.23
CA VAL A 4 -20.63 -25.16 -1.71
C VAL A 4 -19.51 -24.48 -0.96
N ILE A 5 -18.51 -24.08 -1.70
CA ILE A 5 -17.38 -23.36 -1.13
C ILE A 5 -17.53 -21.91 -1.54
N LEU A 6 -17.76 -21.07 -0.56
CA LEU A 6 -17.83 -19.64 -0.80
C LEU A 6 -16.45 -19.05 -0.70
N PRO A 7 -16.04 -18.28 -1.68
CA PRO A 7 -14.72 -17.65 -1.63
C PRO A 7 -14.67 -16.61 -0.53
N LEU A 8 -13.82 -16.84 0.43
CA LEU A 8 -13.62 -15.88 1.52
C LEU A 8 -13.00 -14.58 0.99
N SER A 9 -12.32 -14.68 -0.14
CA SER A 9 -11.74 -13.52 -0.79
C SER A 9 -12.78 -12.52 -1.28
N SER A 10 -14.07 -12.89 -1.24
CA SER A 10 -15.11 -11.97 -1.64
C SER A 10 -15.34 -10.86 -0.61
N PHE A 11 -14.77 -10.99 0.57
CA PHE A 11 -14.87 -9.92 1.55
C PHE A 11 -14.12 -8.71 1.04
N ALA A 12 -14.84 -7.59 1.01
CA ALA A 12 -14.24 -6.33 0.67
C ALA A 12 -13.23 -5.95 1.75
N GLN A 13 -12.14 -5.41 1.35
CA GLN A 13 -11.06 -5.03 2.23
C GLN A 13 -10.50 -3.68 1.81
N GLY A 14 -9.87 -3.01 2.74
CA GLY A 14 -9.12 -1.82 2.43
C GLY A 14 -7.91 -2.10 1.55
N VAL A 15 -7.07 -1.12 1.41
CA VAL A 15 -5.86 -1.23 0.60
C VAL A 15 -4.94 -2.29 1.21
N ASP A 16 -4.49 -3.21 0.38
CA ASP A 16 -3.57 -4.26 0.78
C ASP A 16 -2.14 -3.75 0.59
N PHE A 17 -1.57 -3.20 1.66
CA PHE A 17 -0.19 -2.74 1.64
C PHE A 17 0.74 -3.92 1.82
N LYS A 18 1.62 -4.11 0.84
CA LYS A 18 2.55 -5.24 0.82
C LYS A 18 3.82 -4.91 1.59
N SER A 19 4.35 -5.92 2.28
CA SER A 19 5.64 -5.82 2.96
C SER A 19 6.75 -6.29 2.02
N LEU A 20 7.07 -5.47 1.05
CA LEU A 20 8.04 -5.78 0.02
C LEU A 20 9.11 -4.70 -0.02
N THR A 21 10.33 -5.10 -0.41
CA THR A 21 11.33 -4.11 -0.79
C THR A 21 10.92 -3.48 -2.10
N MET A 22 11.51 -2.35 -2.43
CA MET A 22 11.22 -1.70 -3.72
C MET A 22 11.55 -2.61 -4.89
N LYS A 23 12.64 -3.35 -4.79
CA LYS A 23 13.04 -4.29 -5.83
C LYS A 23 12.00 -5.40 -6.00
N GLU A 24 11.52 -5.95 -4.89
CA GLU A 24 10.48 -6.98 -4.93
C GLU A 24 9.18 -6.41 -5.50
N ALA A 25 8.83 -5.20 -5.09
CA ALA A 25 7.63 -4.55 -5.59
C ALA A 25 7.70 -4.29 -7.10
N GLN A 26 8.86 -3.91 -7.59
CA GLN A 26 9.06 -3.70 -9.02
C GLN A 26 8.85 -5.01 -9.80
N ALA A 27 9.34 -6.12 -9.27
CA ALA A 27 9.16 -7.42 -9.91
C ALA A 27 7.68 -7.81 -9.97
N VAL A 28 6.95 -7.60 -8.87
CA VAL A 28 5.51 -7.89 -8.82
C VAL A 28 4.75 -6.98 -9.78
N ALA A 29 5.07 -5.69 -9.78
CA ALA A 29 4.41 -4.71 -10.64
C ALA A 29 4.59 -5.06 -12.11
N GLU A 30 5.80 -5.47 -12.49
CA GLU A 30 6.07 -5.88 -13.86
C GLU A 30 5.27 -7.13 -14.23
N LYS A 31 5.25 -8.11 -13.36
CA LYS A 31 4.51 -9.36 -13.60
C LYS A 31 3.00 -9.11 -13.73
N GLU A 32 2.46 -8.26 -12.88
CA GLU A 32 1.02 -8.00 -12.84
C GLU A 32 0.61 -6.81 -13.71
N LYS A 33 1.57 -6.15 -14.33
CA LYS A 33 1.33 -4.98 -15.19
C LYS A 33 0.61 -3.88 -14.44
N LYS A 34 1.10 -3.59 -13.24
CA LYS A 34 0.56 -2.54 -12.37
C LYS A 34 1.61 -1.50 -12.09
N MET A 35 1.17 -0.32 -11.72
CA MET A 35 2.05 0.72 -11.19
C MET A 35 2.22 0.50 -9.70
N ILE A 36 3.24 1.12 -9.12
CA ILE A 36 3.49 1.06 -7.69
C ILE A 36 2.97 2.33 -7.06
N PHE A 37 2.19 2.17 -5.99
CA PHE A 37 1.74 3.27 -5.15
C PHE A 37 2.48 3.19 -3.83
N ILE A 38 3.10 4.29 -3.41
CA ILE A 38 3.86 4.34 -2.17
C ILE A 38 3.25 5.35 -1.22
N ASP A 39 2.91 4.90 -0.03
CA ASP A 39 2.50 5.75 1.08
C ASP A 39 3.71 5.92 2.00
N PHE A 40 4.34 7.08 1.94
CA PHE A 40 5.44 7.42 2.85
C PHE A 40 4.85 7.97 4.13
N TYR A 41 5.20 7.34 5.24
CA TYR A 41 4.70 7.72 6.55
C TYR A 41 5.84 7.73 7.58
N THR A 42 5.52 8.23 8.75
CA THR A 42 6.36 8.06 9.94
C THR A 42 5.48 7.54 11.06
N THR A 43 6.11 6.94 12.08
CA THR A 43 5.35 6.33 13.18
C THR A 43 4.67 7.37 14.08
N TRP A 44 5.14 8.61 14.06
CA TRP A 44 4.60 9.71 14.87
C TRP A 44 3.60 10.59 14.13
N CYS A 45 3.32 10.28 12.90
CA CYS A 45 2.49 11.13 12.04
C CYS A 45 1.00 10.88 12.28
N GLY A 46 0.30 11.86 12.87
CA GLY A 46 -1.13 11.78 13.10
C GLY A 46 -1.95 11.64 11.81
N PRO A 47 -1.76 12.53 10.82
CA PRO A 47 -2.49 12.41 9.54
C PRO A 47 -2.25 11.09 8.83
N CYS A 48 -1.05 10.50 8.95
CA CYS A 48 -0.77 9.18 8.38
C CYS A 48 -1.66 8.12 9.00
N LYS A 49 -1.80 8.16 10.32
CA LYS A 49 -2.65 7.21 11.04
C LYS A 49 -4.11 7.38 10.66
N MET A 50 -4.54 8.62 10.47
CA MET A 50 -5.91 8.91 10.06
C MET A 50 -6.19 8.34 8.66
N MET A 51 -5.27 8.54 7.71
CA MET A 51 -5.42 7.97 6.38
C MET A 51 -5.50 6.44 6.44
N SER A 52 -4.64 5.82 7.25
CA SER A 52 -4.61 4.37 7.39
C SER A 52 -5.89 3.81 8.00
N SER A 53 -6.50 4.51 8.96
CA SER A 53 -7.68 3.99 9.67
C SER A 53 -8.99 4.40 9.02
N GLU A 54 -9.05 5.54 8.34
CA GLU A 54 -10.30 6.09 7.86
C GLU A 54 -10.46 6.11 6.34
N VAL A 55 -9.38 6.12 5.61
CA VAL A 55 -9.43 6.17 4.15
C VAL A 55 -9.04 4.85 3.53
N PHE A 56 -7.85 4.35 3.87
CA PHE A 56 -7.33 3.14 3.24
C PHE A 56 -8.01 1.85 3.71
N THR A 57 -8.86 1.93 4.73
CA THR A 57 -9.67 0.80 5.16
C THR A 57 -11.00 0.70 4.43
N GLN A 58 -11.37 1.71 3.67
CA GLN A 58 -12.65 1.71 2.96
C GLN A 58 -12.61 0.70 1.82
N ASP A 59 -13.71 -0.04 1.66
CA ASP A 59 -13.81 -1.11 0.67
C ASP A 59 -13.62 -0.58 -0.75
N GLN A 60 -14.22 0.54 -1.06
CA GLN A 60 -14.14 1.13 -2.40
C GLN A 60 -12.72 1.57 -2.73
N VAL A 61 -12.03 2.13 -1.76
CA VAL A 61 -10.65 2.55 -1.93
C VAL A 61 -9.76 1.34 -2.12
N GLY A 62 -9.95 0.31 -1.28
CA GLY A 62 -9.21 -0.93 -1.39
C GLY A 62 -9.41 -1.62 -2.72
N GLU A 63 -10.65 -1.70 -3.18
CA GLU A 63 -10.94 -2.34 -4.45
C GLU A 63 -10.20 -1.67 -5.60
N TYR A 64 -10.26 -0.36 -5.67
CA TYR A 64 -9.59 0.39 -6.73
C TYR A 64 -8.08 0.26 -6.64
N PHE A 65 -7.51 0.48 -5.45
CA PHE A 65 -6.06 0.49 -5.28
C PHE A 65 -5.46 -0.90 -5.46
N ASN A 66 -6.12 -1.94 -4.96
CA ASN A 66 -5.59 -3.30 -5.08
C ASN A 66 -5.61 -3.79 -6.51
N ARG A 67 -6.62 -3.37 -7.27
CA ARG A 67 -6.72 -3.73 -8.68
C ARG A 67 -5.71 -2.97 -9.53
N THR A 68 -5.42 -1.74 -9.16
CA THR A 68 -4.67 -0.81 -9.99
C THR A 68 -3.17 -0.79 -9.68
N PHE A 69 -2.83 -0.93 -8.42
CA PHE A 69 -1.46 -0.72 -7.95
C PHE A 69 -0.92 -1.90 -7.15
N VAL A 70 0.41 -2.00 -7.14
CA VAL A 70 1.11 -2.70 -6.07
C VAL A 70 1.32 -1.65 -4.99
N ASN A 71 0.73 -1.86 -3.82
CA ASN A 71 0.69 -0.84 -2.78
C ASN A 71 1.75 -1.09 -1.73
N LEU A 72 2.58 -0.08 -1.48
CA LEU A 72 3.62 -0.14 -0.47
C LEU A 72 3.40 0.93 0.59
N LYS A 73 3.62 0.54 1.84
CA LYS A 73 3.63 1.47 2.95
C LYS A 73 5.06 1.55 3.45
N VAL A 74 5.67 2.71 3.30
CA VAL A 74 7.10 2.87 3.54
C VAL A 74 7.34 3.84 4.70
N ASP A 75 8.01 3.33 5.74
CA ASP A 75 8.45 4.17 6.84
C ASP A 75 9.65 4.97 6.37
N ALA A 76 9.49 6.29 6.28
CA ALA A 76 10.51 7.17 5.74
C ALA A 76 11.74 7.30 6.63
N GLU A 77 11.65 6.80 7.87
CA GLU A 77 12.73 6.91 8.85
C GLU A 77 13.43 5.58 9.14
N LYS A 78 13.06 4.53 8.44
CA LYS A 78 13.62 3.19 8.69
C LYS A 78 14.01 2.49 7.40
N GLY A 79 15.12 1.78 7.46
CA GLY A 79 15.57 0.90 6.40
C GLY A 79 15.64 1.58 5.04
N GLU A 80 15.20 0.86 4.03
CA GLU A 80 15.18 1.35 2.66
C GLU A 80 14.35 2.63 2.50
N GLY A 81 13.39 2.84 3.38
CA GLY A 81 12.52 4.01 3.31
C GLY A 81 13.27 5.33 3.41
N VAL A 82 14.39 5.36 4.11
CA VAL A 82 15.20 6.58 4.22
C VAL A 82 15.70 7.02 2.86
N GLU A 83 16.27 6.11 2.10
CA GLU A 83 16.80 6.43 0.77
C GLU A 83 15.69 6.68 -0.23
N LEU A 84 14.60 5.93 -0.15
CA LEU A 84 13.46 6.16 -1.03
C LEU A 84 12.83 7.53 -0.80
N ALA A 85 12.71 7.95 0.46
CA ALA A 85 12.17 9.26 0.78
C ALA A 85 13.05 10.38 0.19
N LYS A 86 14.36 10.20 0.21
CA LYS A 86 15.27 11.16 -0.41
C LYS A 86 15.10 11.17 -1.92
N LYS A 87 15.02 10.00 -2.52
CA LYS A 87 14.90 9.86 -3.97
C LYS A 87 13.64 10.57 -4.48
N TYR A 88 12.54 10.44 -3.76
CA TYR A 88 11.28 11.05 -4.16
C TYR A 88 11.04 12.42 -3.54
N GLN A 89 12.05 12.98 -2.88
CA GLN A 89 12.02 14.32 -2.31
C GLN A 89 10.84 14.53 -1.35
N VAL A 90 10.63 13.52 -0.49
CA VAL A 90 9.57 13.56 0.50
C VAL A 90 9.95 14.53 1.61
N LYS A 91 9.09 15.51 1.88
CA LYS A 91 9.36 16.58 2.86
C LYS A 91 8.28 16.72 3.92
N ALA A 92 7.21 16.00 3.78
CA ALA A 92 6.09 16.06 4.72
C ALA A 92 5.38 14.70 4.72
N TYR A 93 4.56 14.45 5.72
CA TYR A 93 3.89 13.17 5.86
C TYR A 93 2.41 13.37 6.14
N PRO A 94 1.55 12.54 5.52
CA PRO A 94 1.91 11.51 4.53
C PRO A 94 2.28 12.14 3.18
N THR A 95 3.08 11.42 2.41
CA THR A 95 3.32 11.75 1.00
C THR A 95 3.06 10.51 0.18
N PHE A 96 2.28 10.68 -0.87
CA PHE A 96 1.90 9.60 -1.78
C PHE A 96 2.61 9.78 -3.12
N VAL A 97 3.16 8.70 -3.60
CA VAL A 97 3.91 8.71 -4.87
C VAL A 97 3.39 7.63 -5.80
#